data_14be1e1d007c305b331ccf1116015fb7
#
_entry.id   14be1e1d007c305b331ccf1116015fb7
#
_cell.length_a   1.000
_cell.length_b   1.000
_cell.length_c   1.000
_cell.angle_alpha   90.00
_cell.angle_beta   90.00
_cell.angle_gamma   90.00
#
_symmetry.space_group_name_H-M   'P 1'
#
loop_
_entity.id
_entity.type
_entity.pdbx_description
1 polymer ?
#
loop_
_entity_poly.entity_id
_entity_poly.type
_entity_poly.pdbx_seq_one_letter_code
_entity_poly.pdbx_strand_id
1 'polypeptide(L)'
;MAGDTVITVVGNLTADPELRFTPSGAAVANFTVASTPRTFDKNSNEWKDGEALFLRCSVWRQAAENVAESLSRGTAVIVQGRLKQRSFETKEGEKRTVYELDVDEVGPSLKWATAKVTKASRGAGGGGGGQSYGGGQSYGGGQSSSGGQSSSGGQSSSGGGAQSGGDDPWASAPAGGAASSGGWSDEPPF
;
A
#
# COMPACT_ATOMS: atom_id res chain seq x y z
N MET A 1 -6.92 11.74 18.70
CA MET A 1 -7.50 11.66 20.05
C MET A 1 -6.44 11.05 20.94
N ALA A 2 -6.14 11.64 22.07
CA ALA A 2 -5.22 11.04 23.04
C ALA A 2 -6.00 9.95 23.82
N GLY A 3 -5.47 8.73 23.86
CA GLY A 3 -6.04 7.65 24.66
C GLY A 3 -6.63 6.46 23.88
N ASP A 4 -6.58 6.48 22.55
CA ASP A 4 -7.00 5.30 21.76
C ASP A 4 -5.98 4.17 21.91
N THR A 5 -6.47 2.94 22.13
CA THR A 5 -5.62 1.75 22.16
C THR A 5 -5.36 1.29 20.74
N VAL A 6 -4.17 1.59 20.21
CA VAL A 6 -3.74 1.14 18.88
C VAL A 6 -3.10 -0.24 18.99
N ILE A 7 -3.55 -1.17 18.17
CA ILE A 7 -2.99 -2.52 18.09
C ILE A 7 -2.67 -2.90 16.64
N THR A 8 -1.73 -3.82 16.47
CA THR A 8 -1.42 -4.45 15.20
C THR A 8 -1.69 -5.94 15.31
N VAL A 9 -2.45 -6.47 14.35
CA VAL A 9 -2.81 -7.89 14.30
C VAL A 9 -2.38 -8.47 12.97
N VAL A 10 -1.79 -9.66 13.02
CA VAL A 10 -1.44 -10.46 11.83
C VAL A 10 -2.31 -11.71 11.83
N GLY A 11 -2.96 -12.00 10.73
CA GLY A 11 -3.83 -13.15 10.61
C GLY A 11 -4.37 -13.34 9.19
N ASN A 12 -5.35 -14.19 9.05
CA ASN A 12 -5.97 -14.49 7.77
C ASN A 12 -7.42 -14.03 7.73
N LEU A 13 -7.87 -13.56 6.57
CA LEU A 13 -9.27 -13.24 6.35
C LEU A 13 -10.13 -14.51 6.39
N THR A 14 -11.20 -14.49 7.19
CA THR A 14 -12.12 -15.63 7.32
C THR A 14 -13.13 -15.71 6.18
N ALA A 15 -13.43 -14.57 5.55
CA ALA A 15 -14.34 -14.39 4.42
C ALA A 15 -13.86 -13.21 3.58
N ASP A 16 -14.43 -13.04 2.40
CA ASP A 16 -14.19 -11.87 1.56
C ASP A 16 -14.64 -10.59 2.30
N PRO A 17 -13.93 -9.47 2.15
CA PRO A 17 -14.36 -8.19 2.72
C PRO A 17 -15.72 -7.74 2.14
N GLU A 18 -16.64 -7.39 3.02
CA GLU A 18 -17.97 -6.93 2.63
C GLU A 18 -17.98 -5.42 2.51
N LEU A 19 -18.01 -4.93 1.27
CA LEU A 19 -18.15 -3.50 0.96
C LEU A 19 -19.60 -3.06 1.04
N ARG A 20 -19.86 -2.00 1.78
CA ARG A 20 -21.15 -1.35 1.90
C ARG A 20 -21.02 0.17 1.79
N PHE A 21 -22.09 0.84 1.42
CA PHE A 21 -22.18 2.29 1.42
C PHE A 21 -23.18 2.75 2.47
N THR A 22 -22.78 3.73 3.26
CA THR A 22 -23.67 4.37 4.22
C THR A 22 -24.70 5.24 3.49
N PRO A 23 -25.83 5.63 4.13
CA PRO A 23 -26.77 6.56 3.54
C PRO A 23 -26.16 7.91 3.13
N SER A 24 -25.05 8.30 3.76
CA SER A 24 -24.27 9.49 3.40
C SER A 24 -23.29 9.27 2.24
N GLY A 25 -23.27 8.05 1.64
CA GLY A 25 -22.40 7.73 0.52
C GLY A 25 -20.96 7.32 0.90
N ALA A 26 -20.64 7.21 2.17
CA ALA A 26 -19.30 6.78 2.59
C ALA A 26 -19.18 5.26 2.46
N ALA A 27 -18.11 4.80 1.79
CA ALA A 27 -17.77 3.39 1.70
C ALA A 27 -17.24 2.86 3.05
N VAL A 28 -17.64 1.66 3.43
CA VAL A 28 -17.12 0.90 4.56
C VAL A 28 -16.96 -0.56 4.15
N ALA A 29 -15.81 -1.16 4.41
CA ALA A 29 -15.59 -2.58 4.25
C ALA A 29 -15.44 -3.25 5.62
N ASN A 30 -16.21 -4.31 5.83
CA ASN A 30 -16.17 -5.11 7.04
C ASN A 30 -15.57 -6.48 6.73
N PHE A 31 -14.66 -6.92 7.57
CA PHE A 31 -14.02 -8.22 7.45
C PHE A 31 -13.60 -8.75 8.82
N THR A 32 -13.34 -10.04 8.91
CA THR A 32 -12.86 -10.66 10.14
C THR A 32 -11.49 -11.28 9.91
N VAL A 33 -10.56 -10.97 10.81
CA VAL A 33 -9.21 -11.53 10.83
C VAL A 33 -9.14 -12.62 11.89
N ALA A 34 -8.71 -13.81 11.49
CA ALA A 34 -8.38 -14.91 12.41
C ALA A 34 -6.86 -14.90 12.65
N SER A 35 -6.46 -14.63 13.88
CA SER A 35 -5.06 -14.70 14.31
C SER A 35 -4.88 -15.92 15.20
N THR A 36 -4.13 -16.93 14.72
CA THR A 36 -3.88 -18.18 15.43
C THR A 36 -2.43 -18.22 15.86
N PRO A 37 -2.14 -18.10 17.17
CA PRO A 37 -0.78 -18.25 17.66
C PRO A 37 -0.33 -19.69 17.51
N ARG A 38 0.94 -19.92 17.15
CA ARG A 38 1.53 -21.25 17.12
C ARG A 38 2.61 -21.36 18.20
N THR A 39 2.54 -22.42 18.96
CA THR A 39 3.48 -22.71 20.03
C THR A 39 4.18 -24.04 19.75
N PHE A 40 5.49 -24.06 19.92
CA PHE A 40 6.25 -25.31 19.78
C PHE A 40 6.14 -26.12 21.07
N ASP A 41 5.58 -27.32 20.96
CA ASP A 41 5.50 -28.28 22.07
C ASP A 41 6.78 -29.12 22.10
N LYS A 42 7.63 -28.87 23.10
CA LYS A 42 8.89 -29.58 23.28
C LYS A 42 8.72 -31.07 23.59
N ASN A 43 7.58 -31.48 24.14
CA ASN A 43 7.33 -32.87 24.49
C ASN A 43 6.98 -33.72 23.28
N SER A 44 6.16 -33.20 22.37
CA SER A 44 5.80 -33.86 21.12
C SER A 44 6.69 -33.50 19.96
N ASN A 45 7.59 -32.51 20.14
CA ASN A 45 8.46 -31.96 19.11
C ASN A 45 7.70 -31.44 17.87
N GLU A 46 6.51 -30.89 18.10
CA GLU A 46 5.60 -30.41 17.06
C GLU A 46 5.09 -28.99 17.34
N TRP A 47 4.76 -28.27 16.24
CA TRP A 47 4.07 -27.00 16.35
C TRP A 47 2.58 -27.22 16.53
N LYS A 48 2.02 -26.70 17.62
CA LYS A 48 0.58 -26.74 17.92
C LYS A 48 -0.04 -25.35 17.70
N ASP A 49 -1.21 -25.36 17.08
CA ASP A 49 -2.02 -24.17 16.96
C ASP A 49 -2.71 -23.88 18.29
N GLY A 50 -2.62 -22.65 18.74
CA GLY A 50 -3.33 -22.18 19.93
C GLY A 50 -4.76 -21.75 19.60
N GLU A 51 -5.42 -21.14 20.56
CA GLU A 51 -6.76 -20.60 20.37
C GLU A 51 -6.75 -19.43 19.40
N ALA A 52 -7.61 -19.47 18.38
CA ALA A 52 -7.71 -18.45 17.37
C ALA A 52 -8.47 -17.23 17.90
N LEU A 53 -7.87 -16.06 17.78
CA LEU A 53 -8.54 -14.78 17.99
C LEU A 53 -9.26 -14.36 16.71
N PHE A 54 -10.57 -14.18 16.78
CA PHE A 54 -11.37 -13.60 15.69
C PHE A 54 -11.65 -12.14 15.99
N LEU A 55 -11.10 -11.24 15.18
CA LEU A 55 -11.26 -9.81 15.35
C LEU A 55 -12.04 -9.23 14.18
N ARG A 56 -13.17 -8.58 14.47
CA ARG A 56 -13.96 -7.83 13.48
C ARG A 56 -13.28 -6.51 13.21
N CYS A 57 -13.09 -6.22 11.92
CA CYS A 57 -12.39 -5.06 11.41
C CYS A 57 -13.32 -4.25 10.50
N SER A 58 -13.25 -2.93 10.61
CA SER A 58 -13.95 -1.99 9.74
C SER A 58 -12.98 -0.97 9.20
N VAL A 59 -12.94 -0.80 7.89
CA VAL A 59 -12.12 0.21 7.19
C VAL A 59 -13.03 1.11 6.36
N TRP A 60 -12.67 2.38 6.22
CA TRP A 60 -13.56 3.40 5.68
C TRP A 60 -13.03 4.06 4.42
N ARG A 61 -13.96 4.64 3.63
CA ARG A 61 -13.68 5.48 2.45
C ARG A 61 -12.91 4.72 1.37
N GLN A 62 -11.94 5.38 0.71
CA GLN A 62 -11.17 4.81 -0.38
C GLN A 62 -10.45 3.52 0.00
N ALA A 63 -9.95 3.41 1.23
CA ALA A 63 -9.31 2.19 1.71
C ALA A 63 -10.30 1.01 1.75
N ALA A 64 -11.58 1.25 2.02
CA ALA A 64 -12.61 0.22 1.99
C ALA A 64 -12.80 -0.38 0.59
N GLU A 65 -12.84 0.46 -0.43
CA GLU A 65 -12.96 0.04 -1.82
C GLU A 65 -11.70 -0.75 -2.26
N ASN A 66 -10.52 -0.23 -1.93
CA ASN A 66 -9.25 -0.88 -2.25
C ASN A 66 -9.14 -2.26 -1.58
N VAL A 67 -9.56 -2.38 -0.32
CA VAL A 67 -9.56 -3.64 0.42
C VAL A 67 -10.49 -4.67 -0.22
N ALA A 68 -11.71 -4.25 -0.56
CA ALA A 68 -12.69 -5.14 -1.20
C ALA A 68 -12.25 -5.62 -2.58
N GLU A 69 -11.50 -4.79 -3.32
CA GLU A 69 -10.95 -5.15 -4.64
C GLU A 69 -9.71 -6.06 -4.52
N SER A 70 -8.88 -5.86 -3.50
CA SER A 70 -7.54 -6.44 -3.43
C SER A 70 -7.44 -7.69 -2.57
N LEU A 71 -8.30 -7.85 -1.57
CA LEU A 71 -8.20 -8.90 -0.57
C LEU A 71 -9.38 -9.87 -0.67
N SER A 72 -9.11 -11.14 -0.44
CA SER A 72 -10.10 -12.21 -0.45
C SER A 72 -9.94 -13.14 0.75
N ARG A 73 -10.91 -14.03 0.96
CA ARG A 73 -10.87 -15.06 2.00
C ARG A 73 -9.55 -15.83 1.96
N GLY A 74 -8.95 -16.03 3.13
CA GLY A 74 -7.70 -16.76 3.29
C GLY A 74 -6.45 -15.91 3.09
N THR A 75 -6.55 -14.69 2.57
CA THR A 75 -5.41 -13.79 2.44
C THR A 75 -4.83 -13.48 3.83
N ALA A 76 -3.53 -13.70 3.98
CA ALA A 76 -2.79 -13.27 5.17
C ALA A 76 -2.60 -11.75 5.13
N VAL A 77 -2.98 -11.09 6.21
CA VAL A 77 -2.96 -9.62 6.31
C VAL A 77 -2.27 -9.13 7.58
N ILE A 78 -1.74 -7.93 7.50
CA ILE A 78 -1.30 -7.13 8.65
C ILE A 78 -2.27 -5.98 8.76
N VAL A 79 -2.90 -5.84 9.92
CA VAL A 79 -3.92 -4.83 10.18
C VAL A 79 -3.53 -4.03 11.40
N GLN A 80 -3.51 -2.71 11.28
CA GLN A 80 -3.31 -1.78 12.39
C GLN A 80 -4.53 -0.90 12.54
N GLY A 81 -4.92 -0.62 13.79
CA GLY A 81 -6.07 0.24 14.04
C GLY A 81 -6.33 0.41 15.52
N ARG A 82 -7.43 1.07 15.80
CA ARG A 82 -7.89 1.40 17.15
C ARG A 82 -8.86 0.35 17.66
N LEU A 83 -8.48 -0.31 18.76
CA LEU A 83 -9.33 -1.30 19.41
C LEU A 83 -10.50 -0.58 20.10
N LYS A 84 -11.70 -0.99 19.78
CA LYS A 84 -12.94 -0.52 20.38
C LYS A 84 -13.64 -1.65 21.11
N GLN A 85 -14.12 -1.36 22.29
CA GLN A 85 -15.00 -2.24 23.05
C GLN A 85 -16.43 -1.75 22.90
N ARG A 86 -17.33 -2.65 22.56
CA ARG A 86 -18.76 -2.39 22.47
C ARG A 86 -19.53 -3.38 23.30
N SER A 87 -20.40 -2.90 24.17
CA SER A 87 -21.28 -3.73 24.97
C SER A 87 -22.71 -3.51 24.53
N PHE A 88 -23.46 -4.58 24.36
CA PHE A 88 -24.87 -4.56 24.04
C PHE A 88 -25.61 -5.63 24.81
N GLU A 89 -26.88 -5.42 25.02
CA GLU A 89 -27.78 -6.38 25.66
C GLU A 89 -28.49 -7.20 24.57
N THR A 90 -28.45 -8.52 24.70
CA THR A 90 -29.17 -9.41 23.80
C THR A 90 -30.67 -9.37 24.10
N LYS A 91 -31.49 -9.91 23.19
CA LYS A 91 -32.96 -10.02 23.39
C LYS A 91 -33.33 -10.86 24.62
N GLU A 92 -32.40 -11.65 25.10
CA GLU A 92 -32.53 -12.54 26.28
C GLU A 92 -32.06 -11.84 27.57
N GLY A 93 -31.68 -10.55 27.51
CA GLY A 93 -31.23 -9.77 28.66
C GLY A 93 -29.76 -9.99 29.03
N GLU A 94 -28.98 -10.75 28.25
CA GLU A 94 -27.58 -10.96 28.51
C GLU A 94 -26.72 -9.78 28.00
N LYS A 95 -25.83 -9.28 28.83
CA LYS A 95 -24.82 -8.28 28.40
C LYS A 95 -23.68 -8.99 27.70
N ARG A 96 -23.48 -8.67 26.42
CA ARG A 96 -22.34 -9.16 25.63
C ARG A 96 -21.40 -8.03 25.30
N THR A 97 -20.11 -8.30 25.46
CA THR A 97 -19.04 -7.41 25.08
C THR A 97 -18.34 -7.97 23.84
N VAL A 98 -18.19 -7.14 22.83
CA VAL A 98 -17.45 -7.45 21.61
C VAL A 98 -16.32 -6.46 21.44
N TYR A 99 -15.22 -6.94 20.87
CA TYR A 99 -14.08 -6.11 20.49
C TYR A 99 -14.06 -5.98 18.98
N GLU A 100 -13.91 -4.76 18.51
CA GLU A 100 -13.87 -4.41 17.10
C GLU A 100 -12.65 -3.53 16.84
N LEU A 101 -12.08 -3.63 15.65
CA LEU A 101 -10.93 -2.83 15.23
C LEU A 101 -11.39 -1.81 14.18
N ASP A 102 -11.25 -0.54 14.52
CA ASP A 102 -11.40 0.55 13.57
C ASP A 102 -10.05 0.74 12.87
N VAL A 103 -9.97 0.29 11.62
CA VAL A 103 -8.72 0.09 10.91
C VAL A 103 -8.18 1.41 10.37
N ASP A 104 -6.93 1.70 10.69
CA ASP A 104 -6.19 2.82 10.13
C ASP A 104 -5.34 2.37 8.92
N GLU A 105 -4.68 1.19 9.00
CA GLU A 105 -3.85 0.63 7.95
C GLU A 105 -4.08 -0.88 7.78
N VAL A 106 -4.11 -1.35 6.54
CA VAL A 106 -4.21 -2.78 6.21
C VAL A 106 -3.49 -3.10 4.92
N GLY A 107 -2.85 -4.24 4.89
CA GLY A 107 -2.18 -4.73 3.69
C GLY A 107 -1.96 -6.24 3.73
N PRO A 108 -1.67 -6.87 2.58
CA PRO A 108 -1.32 -8.27 2.52
C PRO A 108 0.04 -8.52 3.19
N SER A 109 0.13 -9.63 3.93
CA SER A 109 1.39 -10.11 4.46
C SER A 109 2.20 -10.79 3.35
N LEU A 110 3.44 -10.36 3.13
CA LEU A 110 4.32 -10.90 2.11
C LEU A 110 5.19 -12.07 2.61
N LYS A 111 4.95 -12.56 3.81
CA LYS A 111 5.73 -13.66 4.39
C LYS A 111 5.73 -14.91 3.50
N TRP A 112 4.59 -15.23 2.87
CA TRP A 112 4.40 -16.40 2.02
C TRP A 112 3.70 -16.08 0.70
N ALA A 113 3.66 -14.78 0.33
CA ALA A 113 2.99 -14.31 -0.87
C ALA A 113 3.76 -13.16 -1.50
N THR A 114 3.48 -12.88 -2.76
CA THR A 114 3.93 -11.67 -3.46
C THR A 114 2.74 -10.78 -3.76
N ALA A 115 2.94 -9.48 -3.83
CA ALA A 115 1.91 -8.53 -4.22
C ALA A 115 2.45 -7.58 -5.29
N LYS A 116 1.63 -7.31 -6.30
CA LYS A 116 1.89 -6.27 -7.29
C LYS A 116 1.04 -5.06 -6.92
N VAL A 117 1.71 -3.97 -6.56
CA VAL A 117 1.04 -2.74 -6.13
C VAL A 117 0.71 -1.88 -7.35
N THR A 118 -0.55 -1.53 -7.51
CA THR A 118 -1.02 -0.54 -8.46
C THR A 118 -1.50 0.68 -7.68
N LYS A 119 -0.96 1.86 -8.03
CA LYS A 119 -1.37 3.09 -7.37
C LYS A 119 -2.81 3.42 -7.75
N ALA A 120 -3.71 3.44 -6.77
CA ALA A 120 -5.07 3.92 -6.97
C ALA A 120 -5.03 5.42 -7.28
N SER A 121 -5.68 5.84 -8.37
CA SER A 121 -5.91 7.25 -8.62
C SER A 121 -6.86 7.75 -7.53
N ARG A 122 -6.47 8.81 -6.83
CA ARG A 122 -7.42 9.53 -5.99
C ARG A 122 -8.55 9.97 -6.90
N GLY A 123 -9.71 9.37 -6.77
CA GLY A 123 -10.89 9.78 -7.51
C GLY A 123 -11.05 11.28 -7.32
N ALA A 124 -11.05 12.01 -8.41
CA ALA A 124 -11.41 13.41 -8.43
C ALA A 124 -12.90 13.47 -8.06
N GLY A 125 -13.15 13.43 -6.76
CA GLY A 125 -14.44 13.72 -6.19
C GLY A 125 -14.70 15.20 -6.36
N GLY A 126 -15.58 15.55 -7.26
CA GLY A 126 -16.27 16.82 -7.24
C GLY A 126 -15.73 17.90 -8.15
N GLY A 127 -16.44 18.13 -9.26
CA GLY A 127 -16.77 19.45 -9.74
C GLY A 127 -15.70 20.22 -10.49
N GLY A 128 -15.93 20.41 -11.73
CA GLY A 128 -15.28 21.42 -12.52
C GLY A 128 -15.34 21.10 -13.99
N GLY A 129 -16.53 21.28 -14.60
CA GLY A 129 -16.67 21.38 -16.04
C GLY A 129 -15.78 22.50 -16.55
N GLY A 130 -14.59 22.15 -17.00
CA GLY A 130 -13.77 23.01 -17.83
C GLY A 130 -14.35 23.01 -19.23
N GLN A 131 -15.21 23.99 -19.52
CA GLN A 131 -15.61 24.31 -20.85
C GLN A 131 -14.35 24.72 -21.63
N SER A 132 -13.95 23.85 -22.54
CA SER A 132 -13.00 24.19 -23.60
C SER A 132 -13.71 25.16 -24.55
N TYR A 133 -13.45 26.43 -24.40
CA TYR A 133 -13.77 27.40 -25.40
C TYR A 133 -12.73 27.28 -26.54
N GLY A 134 -13.04 26.41 -27.47
CA GLY A 134 -12.42 26.40 -28.79
C GLY A 134 -13.06 27.47 -29.67
N GLY A 135 -12.56 28.70 -29.62
CA GLY A 135 -12.89 29.75 -30.54
C GLY A 135 -11.88 29.75 -31.71
N GLY A 136 -12.16 28.94 -32.70
CA GLY A 136 -11.52 29.07 -34.00
C GLY A 136 -12.19 30.15 -34.82
N GLN A 137 -11.55 31.22 -35.08
CA GLN A 137 -11.93 32.14 -36.16
C GLN A 137 -10.83 32.20 -37.19
N SER A 138 -11.11 31.54 -38.30
CA SER A 138 -10.44 31.61 -39.56
C SER A 138 -10.79 32.94 -40.23
N TYR A 139 -9.82 33.74 -40.53
CA TYR A 139 -9.91 34.75 -41.61
C TYR A 139 -8.74 34.55 -42.56
N GLY A 140 -9.13 34.30 -43.78
CA GLY A 140 -8.28 34.08 -44.91
C GLY A 140 -7.69 35.38 -45.52
N GLY A 141 -6.75 35.18 -46.41
CA GLY A 141 -6.41 36.20 -47.41
C GLY A 141 -4.93 36.31 -47.72
N GLY A 142 -4.56 35.90 -48.94
CA GLY A 142 -3.60 36.57 -49.78
C GLY A 142 -2.15 36.12 -49.70
N GLN A 143 -1.75 35.24 -50.54
CA GLN A 143 -1.16 35.40 -51.88
C GLN A 143 0.30 35.88 -51.98
N SER A 144 1.05 35.00 -52.67
CA SER A 144 2.23 35.28 -53.57
C SER A 144 3.61 35.38 -52.88
N SER A 145 4.46 34.55 -53.28
CA SER A 145 5.38 34.39 -54.37
C SER A 145 6.84 34.25 -53.91
N SER A 146 7.47 33.30 -54.55
CA SER A 146 8.85 33.25 -55.06
C SER A 146 10.01 33.17 -54.06
N GLY A 147 10.77 32.10 -54.20
CA GLY A 147 11.96 32.05 -55.00
C GLY A 147 13.20 31.75 -54.20
N GLY A 148 13.98 30.76 -54.64
CA GLY A 148 15.44 30.67 -54.50
C GLY A 148 15.94 29.78 -53.38
N GLN A 149 16.30 28.56 -53.60
CA GLN A 149 17.44 27.94 -54.30
C GLN A 149 18.78 28.03 -53.53
N SER A 150 19.32 26.84 -53.36
CA SER A 150 20.74 26.46 -53.27
C SER A 150 21.48 26.68 -51.95
N SER A 151 21.99 25.63 -51.44
CA SER A 151 23.16 24.84 -51.66
C SER A 151 24.13 24.85 -50.48
N SER A 152 24.54 23.62 -50.21
CA SER A 152 25.89 23.19 -49.88
C SER A 152 26.53 23.51 -48.53
N GLY A 153 26.88 22.44 -47.86
CA GLY A 153 28.27 22.16 -47.61
C GLY A 153 28.80 22.31 -46.20
N GLY A 154 29.41 21.24 -45.73
CA GLY A 154 30.59 21.31 -44.86
C GLY A 154 30.30 21.11 -43.36
N GLN A 155 30.48 19.92 -42.84
CA GLN A 155 31.69 19.26 -42.36
C GLN A 155 32.28 19.83 -41.06
N SER A 156 32.25 18.93 -40.06
CA SER A 156 33.22 18.68 -38.96
C SER A 156 33.51 19.78 -37.95
N SER A 157 33.36 19.44 -36.69
CA SER A 157 34.41 19.06 -35.74
C SER A 157 33.97 19.28 -34.30
N SER A 158 34.11 18.23 -33.55
CA SER A 158 34.81 18.09 -32.25
C SER A 158 34.67 19.16 -31.17
N GLY A 159 34.37 18.68 -30.00
CA GLY A 159 34.66 19.31 -28.72
C GLY A 159 33.43 19.27 -27.82
N GLY A 160 33.36 18.44 -26.89
CA GLY A 160 34.12 18.36 -25.69
C GLY A 160 33.35 18.99 -24.56
N GLY A 161 32.93 18.15 -23.62
CA GLY A 161 32.97 18.66 -22.29
C GLY A 161 31.66 18.81 -21.53
N ALA A 162 31.67 18.21 -20.43
CA ALA A 162 31.03 18.48 -19.16
C ALA A 162 29.71 17.73 -18.87
N GLN A 163 29.91 16.53 -18.41
CA GLN A 163 29.09 15.80 -17.50
C GLN A 163 29.08 16.51 -16.14
N SER A 164 27.95 17.07 -15.75
CA SER A 164 27.70 17.39 -14.34
C SER A 164 27.17 16.15 -13.66
N GLY A 165 28.03 15.48 -12.90
CA GLY A 165 27.69 14.40 -12.02
C GLY A 165 26.79 14.91 -10.89
N GLY A 166 25.58 14.36 -10.80
CA GLY A 166 24.79 14.46 -9.59
C GLY A 166 25.34 13.46 -8.58
N ASP A 167 25.69 13.95 -7.42
CA ASP A 167 26.14 13.18 -6.28
C ASP A 167 25.07 12.20 -5.83
N ASP A 168 25.29 10.93 -6.09
CA ASP A 168 24.53 9.83 -5.53
C ASP A 168 25.22 9.37 -4.22
N PRO A 169 24.63 9.59 -3.04
CA PRO A 169 25.27 9.27 -1.76
C PRO A 169 25.41 7.76 -1.49
N TRP A 170 24.91 6.90 -2.37
CA TRP A 170 24.94 5.44 -2.21
C TRP A 170 25.91 4.72 -3.15
N ALA A 171 26.70 5.46 -3.96
CA ALA A 171 27.57 4.89 -5.00
C ALA A 171 29.04 4.71 -4.58
N SER A 172 29.38 4.65 -3.29
CA SER A 172 30.75 4.48 -2.83
C SER A 172 30.95 3.21 -2.01
N ALA A 173 31.25 2.10 -2.65
CA ALA A 173 31.96 1.00 -2.03
C ALA A 173 33.24 0.75 -2.81
N PRO A 174 34.43 0.93 -2.24
CA PRO A 174 35.69 0.59 -2.89
C PRO A 174 35.92 -0.92 -2.80
N ALA A 175 36.16 -1.53 -3.94
CA ALA A 175 36.76 -2.86 -4.02
C ALA A 175 38.26 -2.79 -3.74
N GLY A 176 38.76 -3.67 -2.87
CA GLY A 176 40.15 -4.01 -2.83
C GLY A 176 40.73 -4.20 -1.45
N GLY A 177 41.21 -5.42 -1.14
CA GLY A 177 42.13 -5.63 -0.05
C GLY A 177 42.00 -6.99 0.64
N ALA A 178 42.91 -7.85 0.39
CA ALA A 178 43.09 -9.24 0.80
C ALA A 178 43.19 -9.47 2.31
N ALA A 179 42.73 -10.64 2.72
CA ALA A 179 43.19 -11.57 3.75
C ALA A 179 43.62 -11.07 5.12
N SER A 180 42.90 -11.50 6.17
CA SER A 180 43.53 -12.22 7.27
C SER A 180 42.45 -12.94 8.11
N SER A 181 42.76 -14.19 8.37
CA SER A 181 42.08 -15.15 9.23
C SER A 181 42.02 -14.64 10.67
N GLY A 182 40.83 -14.64 11.24
CA GLY A 182 40.62 -14.41 12.65
C GLY A 182 39.22 -14.88 13.03
N GLY A 183 39.14 -16.06 13.65
CA GLY A 183 37.92 -16.64 14.16
C GLY A 183 37.34 -15.77 15.27
N TRP A 184 36.11 -15.41 15.15
CA TRP A 184 35.28 -14.92 16.24
C TRP A 184 34.03 -15.82 16.32
N SER A 185 34.04 -16.65 17.33
CA SER A 185 32.84 -17.33 17.80
C SER A 185 32.00 -16.30 18.54
N ASP A 186 30.93 -15.83 17.89
CA ASP A 186 29.93 -15.01 18.53
C ASP A 186 28.71 -15.89 18.79
N GLU A 187 28.72 -16.49 19.95
CA GLU A 187 27.60 -17.19 20.54
C GLU A 187 26.83 -16.15 21.36
N PRO A 188 25.57 -15.81 21.03
CA PRO A 188 24.79 -14.89 21.83
C PRO A 188 24.42 -15.53 23.17
N PRO A 189 24.50 -14.77 24.30
CA PRO A 189 24.14 -15.28 25.62
C PRO A 189 22.61 -15.22 25.79
N PHE A 190 21.92 -16.32 25.61
CA PHE A 190 20.71 -16.84 26.33
C PHE A 190 20.28 -18.17 25.75
#